data_773d3080d2ca726c338f3699d3ddbd85
#
_entry.id   773d3080d2ca726c338f3699d3ddbd85
#
_cell.length_a   1.000
_cell.length_b   1.000
_cell.length_c   1.000
_cell.angle_alpha   90.00
_cell.angle_beta   90.00
_cell.angle_gamma   90.00
#
_symmetry.space_group_name_H-M   'P 1'
#
loop_
_entity.id
_entity.type
_entity.pdbx_description
1 polymer ?
#
loop_
_entity_poly.entity_id
_entity_poly.type
_entity_poly.pdbx_seq_one_letter_code
_entity_poly.pdbx_strand_id
1 'polypeptide(L)'
;SQRAVADPWFKAHFIVATFAVGFFSLAAMLAVLMNVQDRALRKGMANGMAGSPTWVESLPPLLTMESFLFRLLYVGYVLLTLTVFSGLFFSQELFGKPLVFDHKTVFALLSWALFTGLVVARIRVGLRGPSAVRWVLGGFLALLLTYAGTRFVAEVILQRV
;
A
#
# COMPACT_ATOMS: atom_id res chain seq x y z
N SER A 1 2.14 -2.39 -29.70
CA SER A 1 1.38 -2.31 -28.45
C SER A 1 0.49 -3.53 -28.21
N GLN A 2 -0.17 -4.09 -29.23
CA GLN A 2 -0.98 -5.30 -29.06
C GLN A 2 -0.14 -6.56 -28.73
N ARG A 3 1.09 -6.63 -29.20
CA ARG A 3 2.01 -7.71 -28.88
C ARG A 3 2.40 -7.73 -27.39
N ALA A 4 2.56 -6.55 -26.79
CA ALA A 4 2.90 -6.43 -25.37
C ALA A 4 1.75 -6.91 -24.47
N VAL A 5 0.50 -6.66 -24.86
CA VAL A 5 -0.68 -7.10 -24.11
C VAL A 5 -0.89 -8.62 -24.21
N ALA A 6 -0.44 -9.23 -25.31
CA ALA A 6 -0.55 -10.67 -25.52
C ALA A 6 0.58 -11.47 -24.85
N ASP A 7 1.62 -10.81 -24.34
CA ASP A 7 2.75 -11.47 -23.68
C ASP A 7 2.32 -12.03 -22.32
N PRO A 8 2.57 -13.33 -22.05
CA PRO A 8 2.22 -13.93 -20.76
C PRO A 8 2.93 -13.28 -19.56
N TRP A 9 4.13 -12.75 -19.76
CA TRP A 9 4.89 -12.04 -18.73
C TRP A 9 4.22 -10.72 -18.32
N PHE A 10 3.67 -9.98 -19.29
CA PHE A 10 2.92 -8.76 -19.02
C PHE A 10 1.65 -9.06 -18.21
N LYS A 11 0.96 -10.13 -18.56
CA LYS A 11 -0.22 -10.59 -17.82
C LYS A 11 0.14 -10.96 -16.39
N ALA A 12 1.24 -11.70 -16.19
CA ALA A 12 1.74 -12.09 -14.87
C ALA A 12 2.08 -10.83 -14.04
N HIS A 13 2.80 -9.86 -14.62
CA HIS A 13 3.10 -8.60 -13.96
C HIS A 13 1.83 -7.87 -13.52
N PHE A 14 0.84 -7.78 -14.39
CA PHE A 14 -0.42 -7.11 -14.10
C PHE A 14 -1.20 -7.81 -12.97
N ILE A 15 -1.24 -9.14 -12.98
CA ILE A 15 -1.89 -9.93 -11.93
C ILE A 15 -1.21 -9.70 -10.59
N VAL A 16 0.11 -9.80 -10.54
CA VAL A 16 0.89 -9.57 -9.31
C VAL A 16 0.67 -8.15 -8.78
N ALA A 17 0.68 -7.16 -9.65
CA ALA A 17 0.42 -5.77 -9.28
C ALA A 17 -0.98 -5.60 -8.69
N THR A 18 -1.98 -6.22 -9.29
CA THR A 18 -3.37 -6.17 -8.80
C THR A 18 -3.50 -6.78 -7.40
N PHE A 19 -2.89 -7.94 -7.18
CA PHE A 19 -2.87 -8.57 -5.86
C PHE A 19 -2.13 -7.71 -4.83
N ALA A 20 -1.00 -7.10 -5.21
CA ALA A 20 -0.28 -6.18 -4.32
C ALA A 20 -1.18 -5.04 -3.85
N VAL A 21 -1.87 -4.37 -4.78
CA VAL A 21 -2.81 -3.30 -4.46
C VAL A 21 -3.95 -3.81 -3.58
N GLY A 22 -4.48 -4.99 -3.86
CA GLY A 22 -5.52 -5.63 -3.06
C GLY A 22 -5.09 -5.83 -1.60
N PHE A 23 -3.91 -6.40 -1.38
CA PHE A 23 -3.37 -6.61 -0.03
C PHE A 23 -3.13 -5.30 0.70
N PHE A 24 -2.56 -4.29 0.04
CA PHE A 24 -2.35 -2.99 0.65
C PHE A 24 -3.66 -2.26 0.93
N SER A 25 -4.68 -2.43 0.09
CA SER A 25 -6.02 -1.88 0.34
C SER A 25 -6.63 -2.47 1.60
N LEU A 26 -6.55 -3.80 1.76
CA LEU A 26 -7.01 -4.48 2.97
C LEU A 26 -6.22 -4.01 4.19
N ALA A 27 -4.90 -3.88 4.07
CA ALA A 27 -4.05 -3.39 5.15
C ALA A 27 -4.42 -1.95 5.53
N ALA A 28 -4.70 -1.09 4.56
CA ALA A 28 -5.12 0.29 4.81
C ALA A 28 -6.47 0.36 5.51
N MET A 29 -7.44 -0.45 5.09
CA MET A 29 -8.74 -0.53 5.76
C MET A 29 -8.59 -1.00 7.21
N LEU A 30 -7.78 -2.03 7.43
CA LEU A 30 -7.50 -2.54 8.76
C LEU A 30 -6.79 -1.49 9.63
N ALA A 31 -5.86 -0.73 9.06
CA ALA A 31 -5.16 0.36 9.73
C ALA A 31 -6.14 1.48 10.16
N VAL A 32 -7.09 1.83 9.32
CA VAL A 32 -8.14 2.81 9.65
C VAL A 32 -9.00 2.29 10.79
N LEU A 33 -9.42 1.02 10.74
CA LEU A 33 -10.21 0.40 11.83
C LEU A 33 -9.44 0.41 13.15
N MET A 34 -8.16 0.06 13.12
CA MET A 34 -7.31 0.10 14.31
C MET A 34 -7.19 1.52 14.89
N ASN A 35 -7.05 2.51 14.02
CA ASN A 35 -6.97 3.91 14.46
C ASN A 35 -8.26 4.36 15.11
N VAL A 36 -9.41 4.02 14.52
CA VAL A 36 -10.73 4.35 15.07
C VAL A 36 -10.95 3.64 16.40
N GLN A 37 -10.61 2.34 16.48
CA GLN A 37 -10.72 1.56 17.70
C GLN A 37 -9.83 2.14 18.81
N ASP A 38 -8.59 2.47 18.51
CA ASP A 38 -7.65 3.05 19.49
C ASP A 38 -8.18 4.39 20.01
N ARG A 39 -8.68 5.26 19.15
CA ARG A 39 -9.28 6.54 19.56
C ARG A 39 -10.51 6.35 20.43
N ALA A 40 -11.38 5.41 20.08
CA ALA A 40 -12.58 5.12 20.86
C ALA A 40 -12.23 4.60 22.25
N LEU A 41 -11.25 3.71 22.35
CA LEU A 41 -10.77 3.19 23.64
C LEU A 41 -10.14 4.29 24.50
N ARG A 42 -9.34 5.17 23.92
CA ARG A 42 -8.73 6.30 24.64
C ARG A 42 -9.78 7.28 25.16
N LYS A 43 -10.81 7.59 24.36
CA LYS A 43 -11.92 8.43 24.79
C LYS A 43 -12.72 7.81 25.94
N GLY A 44 -12.99 6.50 25.85
CA GLY A 44 -13.66 5.77 26.89
C GLY A 44 -12.90 5.81 28.22
N MET A 45 -11.59 5.64 28.19
CA MET A 45 -10.72 5.73 29.36
C MET A 45 -10.66 7.16 29.93
N ALA A 46 -10.54 8.17 29.06
CA ALA A 46 -10.45 9.58 29.48
C ALA A 46 -11.74 10.09 30.14
N ASN A 47 -12.90 9.62 29.69
CA ASN A 47 -14.20 10.05 30.22
C ASN A 47 -14.69 9.22 31.40
N GLY A 48 -13.94 8.21 31.84
CA GLY A 48 -14.33 7.33 32.94
C GLY A 48 -15.60 6.52 32.65
N MET A 49 -16.06 6.51 31.40
CA MET A 49 -17.25 5.79 30.99
C MET A 49 -16.87 4.39 30.51
N ALA A 50 -17.46 3.38 31.08
CA ALA A 50 -17.36 1.99 30.64
C ALA A 50 -18.21 1.75 29.38
N GLY A 51 -18.27 2.73 28.47
CA GLY A 51 -19.15 2.67 27.31
C GLY A 51 -18.42 2.89 26.00
N SER A 52 -17.64 1.88 25.55
CA SER A 52 -17.25 1.81 24.15
C SER A 52 -18.50 1.52 23.31
N PRO A 53 -18.62 2.09 22.10
CA PRO A 53 -19.71 1.69 21.20
C PRO A 53 -19.70 0.18 20.99
N THR A 54 -20.87 -0.42 20.86
CA THR A 54 -21.01 -1.88 20.75
C THR A 54 -20.24 -2.49 19.59
N TRP A 55 -20.07 -1.73 18.50
CA TRP A 55 -19.29 -2.19 17.34
C TRP A 55 -17.79 -2.28 17.62
N VAL A 56 -17.27 -1.43 18.52
CA VAL A 56 -15.87 -1.48 18.93
C VAL A 56 -15.59 -2.72 19.79
N GLU A 57 -16.55 -3.10 20.63
CA GLU A 57 -16.45 -4.30 21.46
C GLU A 57 -16.50 -5.59 20.64
N SER A 58 -17.14 -5.57 19.48
CA SER A 58 -17.21 -6.71 18.57
C SER A 58 -15.92 -6.91 17.76
N LEU A 59 -15.02 -5.92 17.73
CA LEU A 59 -13.77 -6.02 17.01
C LEU A 59 -12.74 -6.87 17.77
N PRO A 60 -11.85 -7.59 17.05
CA PRO A 60 -10.76 -8.33 17.69
C PRO A 60 -9.84 -7.40 18.51
N PRO A 61 -9.08 -7.93 19.47
CA PRO A 61 -8.09 -7.14 20.20
C PRO A 61 -7.09 -6.45 19.26
N LEU A 62 -6.62 -5.26 19.64
CA LEU A 62 -5.67 -4.48 18.84
C LEU A 62 -4.41 -5.27 18.47
N LEU A 63 -3.90 -6.09 19.38
CA LEU A 63 -2.72 -6.90 19.12
C LEU A 63 -2.95 -7.96 18.04
N THR A 64 -4.13 -8.56 18.01
CA THR A 64 -4.51 -9.52 16.95
C THR A 64 -4.65 -8.83 15.61
N MET A 65 -5.28 -7.66 15.59
CA MET A 65 -5.42 -6.85 14.38
C MET A 65 -4.06 -6.38 13.86
N GLU A 66 -3.16 -5.97 14.75
CA GLU A 66 -1.81 -5.56 14.40
C GLU A 66 -1.02 -6.72 13.76
N SER A 67 -1.08 -7.91 14.34
CA SER A 67 -0.45 -9.11 13.78
C SER A 67 -0.97 -9.41 12.38
N PHE A 68 -2.27 -9.34 12.18
CA PHE A 68 -2.90 -9.55 10.88
C PHE A 68 -2.49 -8.48 9.87
N LEU A 69 -2.45 -7.22 10.32
CA LEU A 69 -1.99 -6.09 9.50
C LEU A 69 -0.59 -6.33 8.95
N PHE A 70 0.35 -6.73 9.81
CA PHE A 70 1.72 -6.96 9.37
C PHE A 70 1.85 -8.20 8.48
N ARG A 71 1.04 -9.23 8.66
CA ARG A 71 0.99 -10.35 7.72
C ARG A 71 0.56 -9.91 6.33
N LEU A 72 -0.48 -9.09 6.24
CA LEU A 72 -0.92 -8.50 4.97
C LEU A 72 0.17 -7.64 4.34
N LEU A 73 0.85 -6.84 5.16
CA LEU A 73 1.95 -5.98 4.70
C LEU A 73 3.13 -6.78 4.17
N TYR A 74 3.51 -7.87 4.83
CA TYR A 74 4.62 -8.70 4.36
C TYR A 74 4.32 -9.34 3.01
N VAL A 75 3.13 -9.89 2.85
CA VAL A 75 2.69 -10.48 1.58
C VAL A 75 2.61 -9.40 0.50
N GLY A 76 1.98 -8.28 0.81
CA GLY A 76 1.87 -7.15 -0.10
C GLY A 76 3.23 -6.59 -0.49
N TYR A 77 4.18 -6.52 0.44
CA TYR A 77 5.54 -6.04 0.18
C TYR A 77 6.29 -6.96 -0.77
N VAL A 78 6.19 -8.28 -0.60
CA VAL A 78 6.79 -9.24 -1.52
C VAL A 78 6.20 -9.06 -2.92
N LEU A 79 4.89 -8.95 -3.03
CA LEU A 79 4.21 -8.75 -4.31
C LEU A 79 4.59 -7.40 -4.93
N LEU A 80 4.67 -6.34 -4.14
CA LEU A 80 5.09 -5.03 -4.63
C LEU A 80 6.54 -5.04 -5.13
N THR A 81 7.42 -5.73 -4.44
CA THR A 81 8.83 -5.90 -4.85
C THR A 81 8.89 -6.61 -6.21
N LEU A 82 8.14 -7.69 -6.38
CA LEU A 82 8.06 -8.39 -7.66
C LEU A 82 7.49 -7.49 -8.76
N THR A 83 6.48 -6.70 -8.43
CA THR A 83 5.88 -5.74 -9.36
C THR A 83 6.88 -4.68 -9.83
N VAL A 84 7.59 -4.08 -8.88
CA VAL A 84 8.57 -3.03 -9.19
C VAL A 84 9.71 -3.59 -10.04
N PHE A 85 10.31 -4.70 -9.64
CA PHE A 85 11.42 -5.28 -10.39
C PHE A 85 11.00 -5.79 -11.76
N SER A 86 9.85 -6.44 -11.88
CA SER A 86 9.34 -6.87 -13.17
C SER A 86 9.03 -5.69 -14.09
N GLY A 87 8.48 -4.60 -13.54
CA GLY A 87 8.21 -3.39 -14.30
C GLY A 87 9.47 -2.74 -14.86
N LEU A 88 10.53 -2.67 -14.03
CA LEU A 88 11.84 -2.15 -14.47
C LEU A 88 12.44 -3.03 -15.56
N PHE A 89 12.37 -4.34 -15.38
CA PHE A 89 12.88 -5.31 -16.34
C PHE A 89 12.17 -5.21 -17.69
N PHE A 90 10.83 -5.14 -17.68
CA PHE A 90 10.04 -5.01 -18.91
C PHE A 90 10.24 -3.68 -19.60
N SER A 91 10.46 -2.61 -18.85
CA SER A 91 10.73 -1.30 -19.43
C SER A 91 12.00 -1.31 -20.30
N GLN A 92 13.02 -2.06 -19.88
CA GLN A 92 14.24 -2.20 -20.65
C GLN A 92 14.08 -3.07 -21.90
N GLU A 93 13.38 -4.20 -21.77
CA GLU A 93 13.23 -5.15 -22.88
C GLU A 93 12.22 -4.71 -23.94
N LEU A 94 11.07 -4.17 -23.52
CA LEU A 94 9.98 -3.84 -24.44
C LEU A 94 10.11 -2.44 -25.07
N PHE A 95 10.70 -1.49 -24.36
CA PHE A 95 10.78 -0.11 -24.81
C PHE A 95 12.19 0.33 -25.21
N GLY A 96 13.21 -0.49 -24.96
CA GLY A 96 14.59 -0.20 -25.30
C GLY A 96 15.14 1.08 -24.68
N LYS A 97 14.41 1.68 -23.75
CA LYS A 97 14.81 2.91 -23.06
C LYS A 97 15.12 2.60 -21.61
N PRO A 98 16.29 3.04 -21.07
CA PRO A 98 16.54 2.93 -19.66
C PRO A 98 15.58 3.86 -18.93
N LEU A 99 14.93 3.33 -17.90
CA LEU A 99 14.13 4.04 -16.89
C LEU A 99 13.59 5.39 -17.35
N VAL A 100 12.41 5.38 -17.93
CA VAL A 100 11.65 6.62 -18.08
C VAL A 100 11.16 6.98 -16.68
N PHE A 101 11.67 8.07 -16.12
CA PHE A 101 11.19 8.63 -14.85
C PHE A 101 9.79 9.23 -15.05
N ASP A 102 8.82 8.38 -15.30
CA ASP A 102 7.42 8.76 -15.30
C ASP A 102 6.94 8.93 -13.87
N HIS A 103 5.93 9.76 -13.66
CA HIS A 103 5.27 9.92 -12.36
C HIS A 103 4.90 8.58 -11.75
N LYS A 104 4.46 7.63 -12.58
CA LYS A 104 4.12 6.28 -12.16
C LYS A 104 5.30 5.56 -11.52
N THR A 105 6.46 5.59 -12.18
CA THR A 105 7.68 4.95 -11.68
C THR A 105 8.18 5.61 -10.39
N VAL A 106 8.16 6.94 -10.32
CA VAL A 106 8.59 7.68 -9.14
C VAL A 106 7.70 7.36 -7.94
N PHE A 107 6.38 7.40 -8.10
CA PHE A 107 5.46 7.09 -6.99
C PHE A 107 5.50 5.61 -6.60
N ALA A 108 5.69 4.71 -7.55
CA ALA A 108 5.85 3.28 -7.25
C ALA A 108 7.12 3.03 -6.43
N LEU A 109 8.23 3.65 -6.80
CA LEU A 109 9.49 3.56 -6.05
C LEU A 109 9.36 4.21 -4.67
N LEU A 110 8.66 5.33 -4.57
CA LEU A 110 8.40 6.01 -3.29
C LEU A 110 7.57 5.12 -2.37
N SER A 111 6.50 4.51 -2.88
CA SER A 111 5.69 3.54 -2.12
C SER A 111 6.54 2.37 -1.65
N TRP A 112 7.32 1.81 -2.56
CA TRP A 112 8.20 0.69 -2.23
C TRP A 112 9.21 1.06 -1.14
N ALA A 113 9.80 2.25 -1.22
CA ALA A 113 10.74 2.75 -0.21
C ALA A 113 10.06 2.95 1.16
N LEU A 114 8.85 3.51 1.17
CA LEU A 114 8.08 3.69 2.41
C LEU A 114 7.73 2.35 3.06
N PHE A 115 7.28 1.37 2.28
CA PHE A 115 6.99 0.04 2.83
C PHE A 115 8.25 -0.72 3.23
N THR A 116 9.35 -0.53 2.52
CA THR A 116 10.66 -1.06 2.94
C THR A 116 11.06 -0.49 4.29
N GLY A 117 10.96 0.82 4.46
CA GLY A 117 11.22 1.49 5.75
C GLY A 117 10.34 0.96 6.87
N LEU A 118 9.06 0.76 6.58
CA LEU A 118 8.11 0.21 7.54
C LEU A 118 8.49 -1.22 7.98
N VAL A 119 8.80 -2.09 7.02
CA VAL A 119 9.19 -3.49 7.30
C VAL A 119 10.49 -3.54 8.10
N VAL A 120 11.48 -2.75 7.71
CA VAL A 120 12.76 -2.66 8.41
C VAL A 120 12.58 -2.13 9.83
N ALA A 121 11.78 -1.07 9.99
CA ALA A 121 11.49 -0.50 11.31
C ALA A 121 10.76 -1.50 12.20
N ARG A 122 9.84 -2.29 11.64
CA ARG A 122 9.15 -3.34 12.38
C ARG A 122 10.11 -4.41 12.88
N ILE A 123 11.03 -4.84 12.05
CA ILE A 123 11.98 -5.91 12.39
C ILE A 123 13.05 -5.43 13.37
N ARG A 124 13.61 -4.22 13.16
CA ARG A 124 14.73 -3.72 13.94
C ARG A 124 14.33 -2.99 15.22
N VAL A 125 13.31 -2.15 15.14
CA VAL A 125 12.89 -1.28 16.26
C VAL A 125 11.62 -1.78 16.92
N GLY A 126 10.89 -2.71 16.29
CA GLY A 126 9.62 -3.20 16.79
C GLY A 126 8.50 -2.18 16.68
N LEU A 127 8.46 -1.44 15.55
CA LEU A 127 7.47 -0.41 15.30
C LEU A 127 6.05 -0.93 15.52
N ARG A 128 5.29 -0.26 16.39
CA ARG A 128 3.94 -0.65 16.79
C ARG A 128 3.03 0.56 16.93
N GLY A 129 1.71 0.28 16.96
CA GLY A 129 0.69 1.23 17.32
C GLY A 129 0.48 2.35 16.28
N PRO A 130 0.20 3.60 16.72
CA PRO A 130 -0.17 4.68 15.83
C PRO A 130 0.87 5.04 14.79
N SER A 131 2.16 4.89 15.11
CA SER A 131 3.25 5.15 14.16
C SER A 131 3.21 4.20 12.98
N ALA A 132 2.97 2.90 13.22
CA ALA A 132 2.83 1.89 12.17
C ALA A 132 1.63 2.21 11.27
N VAL A 133 0.50 2.59 11.86
CA VAL A 133 -0.72 2.97 11.13
C VAL A 133 -0.45 4.15 10.20
N ARG A 134 0.25 5.16 10.68
CA ARG A 134 0.61 6.35 9.86
C ARG A 134 1.48 5.99 8.67
N TRP A 135 2.47 5.12 8.88
CA TRP A 135 3.35 4.64 7.81
C TRP A 135 2.57 3.85 6.75
N VAL A 136 1.67 2.97 7.18
CA VAL A 136 0.81 2.20 6.26
C VAL A 136 -0.05 3.12 5.43
N LEU A 137 -0.71 4.08 6.06
CA LEU A 137 -1.60 5.02 5.36
C LEU A 137 -0.81 5.93 4.41
N GLY A 138 0.38 6.38 4.83
CA GLY A 138 1.26 7.18 3.97
C GLY A 138 1.74 6.40 2.75
N GLY A 139 2.18 5.17 2.94
CA GLY A 139 2.60 4.28 1.85
C GLY A 139 1.46 3.94 0.89
N PHE A 140 0.28 3.68 1.43
CA PHE A 140 -0.92 3.42 0.62
C PHE A 140 -1.35 4.66 -0.17
N LEU A 141 -1.29 5.84 0.44
CA LEU A 141 -1.57 7.09 -0.25
C LEU A 141 -0.62 7.30 -1.43
N ALA A 142 0.68 7.07 -1.23
CA ALA A 142 1.66 7.14 -2.31
C ALA A 142 1.35 6.15 -3.43
N LEU A 143 0.91 4.94 -3.07
CA LEU A 143 0.51 3.91 -4.04
C LEU A 143 -0.73 4.34 -4.83
N LEU A 144 -1.72 4.93 -4.18
CA LEU A 144 -2.91 5.49 -4.84
C LEU A 144 -2.53 6.62 -5.81
N LEU A 145 -1.59 7.48 -5.42
CA LEU A 145 -1.10 8.55 -6.29
C LEU A 145 -0.39 8.00 -7.54
N THR A 146 0.21 6.82 -7.46
CA THR A 146 0.77 6.13 -8.60
C THR A 146 -0.32 5.88 -9.67
N TYR A 147 -1.49 5.42 -9.24
CA TYR A 147 -2.61 5.16 -10.15
C TYR A 147 -3.35 6.43 -10.56
N ALA A 148 -3.73 7.26 -9.59
CA ALA A 148 -4.48 8.48 -9.83
C ALA A 148 -3.67 9.50 -10.62
N GLY A 149 -2.38 9.63 -10.30
CA GLY A 149 -1.47 10.55 -11.01
C GLY A 149 -1.32 10.19 -12.48
N THR A 150 -1.21 8.89 -12.79
CA THR A 150 -1.11 8.43 -14.17
C THR A 150 -2.38 8.75 -14.96
N ARG A 151 -3.55 8.51 -14.39
CA ARG A 151 -4.82 8.85 -15.01
C ARG A 151 -5.01 10.35 -15.15
N PHE A 152 -4.70 11.10 -14.12
CA PHE A 152 -4.81 12.56 -14.11
C PHE A 152 -3.92 13.19 -15.18
N VAL A 153 -2.66 12.75 -15.28
CA VAL A 153 -1.72 13.23 -16.29
C VAL A 153 -2.20 12.85 -17.69
N ALA A 154 -2.70 11.62 -17.87
CA ALA A 154 -3.19 11.17 -19.17
C ALA A 154 -4.46 11.90 -19.61
N GLU A 155 -5.41 12.11 -18.70
CA GLU A 155 -6.70 12.72 -19.03
C GLU A 155 -6.66 14.25 -19.09
N VAL A 156 -5.91 14.89 -18.20
CA VAL A 156 -5.93 16.35 -18.06
C VAL A 156 -4.82 17.02 -18.87
N ILE A 157 -3.62 16.44 -18.90
CA ILE A 157 -2.48 17.07 -19.56
C ILE A 157 -2.37 16.67 -21.03
N LEU A 158 -2.58 15.38 -21.34
CA LEU A 158 -2.49 14.89 -22.72
C LEU A 158 -3.70 15.24 -23.60
N GLN A 159 -4.88 15.41 -23.00
CA GLN A 159 -6.07 15.86 -23.75
C GLN A 159 -6.06 17.35 -24.08
N ARG A 160 -5.20 18.12 -23.43
CA ARG A 160 -5.05 19.56 -23.73
C ARG A 160 -4.01 19.85 -24.81
N VAL A 161 -3.33 18.83 -25.28
CA VAL A 161 -2.39 18.92 -26.38
C VAL A 161 -2.97 18.24 -27.61
#